data_0ce21aa5dfb4da56cfdd2c7f7a578931
#
_entry.id   0ce21aa5dfb4da56cfdd2c7f7a578931
#
_cell.length_a   1.000
_cell.length_b   1.000
_cell.length_c   1.000
_cell.angle_alpha   90.00
_cell.angle_beta   90.00
_cell.angle_gamma   90.00
#
_symmetry.space_group_name_H-M   'P 1'
#
loop_
_entity.id
_entity.type
_entity.pdbx_description
1 polymer ?
#
loop_
_entity_poly.entity_id
_entity_poly.type
_entity_poly.pdbx_seq_one_letter_code
_entity_poly.pdbx_strand_id
1 'polypeptide(L)'
;MGDMSAATFNAVGISGSPGARSRSRTLLVRALVALSDRGATTTLIDLATLPADALLGRRRANEVDSALGSVSQATIIVASTPVYRATYSGLLKVFFDLLPLDGLAGKTAIAIATGGSSAHQLVIDHGLRPLFASVGAVTTPTGVYGTDSAFENGVPHASLIARLDAAVAEAITLSERIHASTDSSSTTFVES
;
A
#
# COMPACT_ATOMS: atom_id res chain seq x y z
N MET A 1 -27.64 -23.26 -5.39
CA MET A 1 -26.41 -22.76 -5.99
C MET A 1 -26.29 -21.33 -5.52
N GLY A 2 -25.64 -21.10 -4.36
CA GLY A 2 -25.48 -19.78 -3.78
C GLY A 2 -24.54 -18.94 -4.64
N ASP A 3 -25.02 -17.81 -5.07
CA ASP A 3 -24.22 -16.77 -5.70
C ASP A 3 -23.13 -16.33 -4.70
N MET A 4 -21.92 -16.83 -4.87
CA MET A 4 -20.75 -16.28 -4.18
C MET A 4 -20.48 -14.92 -4.80
N SER A 5 -21.10 -13.87 -4.26
CA SER A 5 -20.71 -12.49 -4.57
C SER A 5 -19.19 -12.39 -4.42
N ALA A 6 -18.49 -12.22 -5.53
CA ALA A 6 -17.06 -12.02 -5.53
C ALA A 6 -16.75 -10.81 -4.63
N ALA A 7 -15.91 -11.01 -3.63
CA ALA A 7 -15.52 -9.93 -2.71
C ALA A 7 -14.98 -8.75 -3.53
N THR A 8 -15.66 -7.61 -3.47
CA THR A 8 -15.22 -6.41 -4.18
C THR A 8 -14.09 -5.76 -3.37
N PHE A 9 -12.86 -5.79 -3.89
CA PHE A 9 -11.70 -5.16 -3.24
C PHE A 9 -11.59 -3.69 -3.63
N ASN A 10 -11.34 -2.85 -2.64
CA ASN A 10 -10.91 -1.47 -2.84
C ASN A 10 -9.42 -1.37 -2.55
N ALA A 11 -8.61 -1.11 -3.57
CA ALA A 11 -7.17 -0.99 -3.43
C ALA A 11 -6.73 0.48 -3.55
N VAL A 12 -6.01 0.97 -2.54
CA VAL A 12 -5.46 2.32 -2.54
C VAL A 12 -3.94 2.26 -2.62
N GLY A 13 -3.40 2.88 -3.67
CA GLY A 13 -1.98 3.07 -3.86
C GLY A 13 -1.52 4.41 -3.32
N ILE A 14 -0.48 4.41 -2.48
CA ILE A 14 0.10 5.60 -1.86
C ILE A 14 1.52 5.79 -2.38
N SER A 15 1.75 6.85 -3.16
CA SER A 15 3.07 7.22 -3.68
C SER A 15 3.78 8.18 -2.73
N GLY A 16 4.82 7.69 -2.04
CA GLY A 16 5.66 8.50 -1.15
C GLY A 16 6.86 9.16 -1.84
N SER A 17 6.90 9.20 -3.17
CA SER A 17 7.99 9.85 -3.89
C SER A 17 7.70 11.33 -4.13
N PRO A 18 8.62 12.25 -3.79
CA PRO A 18 8.47 13.67 -4.14
C PRO A 18 8.77 13.97 -5.61
N GLY A 19 9.39 13.05 -6.35
CA GLY A 19 9.80 13.25 -7.73
C GLY A 19 8.77 12.75 -8.75
N ALA A 20 8.53 13.54 -9.80
CA ALA A 20 7.59 13.18 -10.89
C ALA A 20 8.05 11.92 -11.66
N ARG A 21 9.37 11.71 -11.80
CA ARG A 21 9.96 10.48 -12.38
C ARG A 21 10.40 9.57 -11.24
N SER A 22 9.56 8.62 -10.87
CA SER A 22 9.82 7.75 -9.72
C SER A 22 9.64 6.27 -10.08
N ARG A 23 10.70 5.49 -9.90
CA ARG A 23 10.67 4.03 -10.07
C ARG A 23 9.72 3.36 -9.07
N SER A 24 9.67 3.84 -7.83
CA SER A 24 8.73 3.31 -6.85
C SER A 24 7.27 3.59 -7.26
N ARG A 25 6.99 4.76 -7.84
CA ARG A 25 5.67 5.08 -8.40
C ARG A 25 5.34 4.21 -9.62
N THR A 26 6.32 3.90 -10.47
CA THR A 26 6.13 2.97 -11.60
C THR A 26 5.68 1.58 -11.12
N LEU A 27 6.32 1.04 -10.07
CA LEU A 27 5.92 -0.23 -9.48
C LEU A 27 4.54 -0.15 -8.82
N LEU A 28 4.23 0.96 -8.15
CA LEU A 28 2.92 1.19 -7.55
C LEU A 28 1.80 1.14 -8.59
N VAL A 29 1.95 1.89 -9.69
CA VAL A 29 0.97 1.91 -10.78
C VAL A 29 0.80 0.51 -11.37
N ARG A 30 1.90 -0.23 -11.54
CA ARG A 30 1.85 -1.62 -12.03
C ARG A 30 1.09 -2.54 -11.06
N ALA A 31 1.29 -2.38 -9.74
CA ALA A 31 0.54 -3.14 -8.73
C ALA A 31 -0.96 -2.82 -8.78
N LEU A 32 -1.33 -1.55 -8.93
CA LEU A 32 -2.73 -1.15 -9.06
C LEU A 32 -3.39 -1.72 -10.33
N VAL A 33 -2.67 -1.74 -11.46
CA VAL A 33 -3.14 -2.39 -12.69
C VAL A 33 -3.36 -3.89 -12.44
N ALA A 34 -2.38 -4.57 -11.83
CA ALA A 34 -2.50 -6.00 -11.54
C ALA A 34 -3.63 -6.35 -10.56
N LEU A 35 -3.97 -5.44 -9.65
CA LEU A 35 -5.15 -5.56 -8.77
C LEU A 35 -6.44 -5.30 -9.52
N SER A 36 -6.47 -4.29 -10.40
CA SER A 36 -7.63 -3.98 -11.26
C SER A 36 -7.95 -5.14 -12.21
N ASP A 37 -6.94 -5.77 -12.81
CA ASP A 37 -7.10 -6.94 -13.69
C ASP A 37 -7.71 -8.15 -12.94
N ARG A 38 -7.68 -8.12 -11.59
CA ARG A 38 -8.29 -9.12 -10.69
C ARG A 38 -9.59 -8.64 -10.05
N GLY A 39 -10.19 -7.57 -10.58
CA GLY A 39 -11.50 -7.07 -10.18
C GLY A 39 -11.51 -6.06 -9.04
N ALA A 40 -10.35 -5.57 -8.57
CA ALA A 40 -10.31 -4.52 -7.56
C ALA A 40 -10.62 -3.14 -8.16
N THR A 41 -11.39 -2.34 -7.43
CA THR A 41 -11.44 -0.89 -7.68
C THR A 41 -10.15 -0.26 -7.16
N THR A 42 -9.49 0.58 -7.98
CA THR A 42 -8.20 1.13 -7.62
C THR A 42 -8.19 2.66 -7.55
N THR A 43 -7.52 3.20 -6.55
CA THR A 43 -7.30 4.65 -6.38
C THR A 43 -5.81 4.91 -6.16
N LEU A 44 -5.26 5.92 -6.85
CA LEU A 44 -3.88 6.38 -6.66
C LEU A 44 -3.86 7.70 -5.89
N ILE A 45 -3.16 7.72 -4.77
CA ILE A 45 -2.84 8.93 -4.00
C ILE A 45 -1.36 9.26 -4.25
N ASP A 46 -1.11 10.37 -4.94
CA ASP A 46 0.25 10.90 -5.10
C ASP A 46 0.49 11.99 -4.06
N LEU A 47 1.23 11.65 -3.01
CA LEU A 47 1.48 12.56 -1.90
C LEU A 47 2.21 13.84 -2.30
N ALA A 48 2.98 13.81 -3.40
CA ALA A 48 3.68 14.98 -3.90
C ALA A 48 2.73 16.08 -4.45
N THR A 49 1.49 15.73 -4.74
CA THR A 49 0.47 16.68 -5.24
C THR A 49 -0.39 17.27 -4.13
N LEU A 50 -0.29 16.75 -2.91
CA LEU A 50 -1.06 17.23 -1.77
C LEU A 50 -0.43 18.47 -1.13
N PRO A 51 -1.23 19.39 -0.56
CA PRO A 51 -0.72 20.58 0.12
C PRO A 51 0.20 20.23 1.28
N ALA A 52 1.46 20.68 1.23
CA ALA A 52 2.50 20.29 2.18
C ALA A 52 2.20 20.71 3.63
N ASP A 53 1.60 21.87 3.83
CA ASP A 53 1.20 22.38 5.14
C ASP A 53 0.06 21.55 5.76
N ALA A 54 -0.84 21.01 4.94
CA ALA A 54 -1.89 20.10 5.38
C ALA A 54 -1.32 18.71 5.72
N LEU A 55 -0.37 18.20 4.93
CA LEU A 55 0.35 16.96 5.26
C LEU A 55 1.13 17.08 6.58
N LEU A 56 1.64 18.27 6.89
CA LEU A 56 2.31 18.54 8.17
C LEU A 56 1.33 18.83 9.33
N GLY A 57 0.03 18.69 9.11
CA GLY A 57 -0.99 18.93 10.14
C GLY A 57 -1.17 20.40 10.55
N ARG A 58 -0.59 21.35 9.79
CA ARG A 58 -0.65 22.79 10.11
C ARG A 58 -1.96 23.46 9.70
N ARG A 59 -2.71 22.87 8.77
CA ARG A 59 -4.07 23.25 8.38
C ARG A 59 -4.82 22.04 7.84
N ARG A 60 -6.13 22.16 7.69
CA ARG A 60 -6.96 21.18 6.99
C ARG A 60 -6.98 21.47 5.48
N ALA A 61 -7.12 20.42 4.66
CA ALA A 61 -7.32 20.54 3.22
C ALA A 61 -8.17 19.36 2.74
N ASN A 62 -9.16 19.67 1.90
CA ASN A 62 -10.11 18.67 1.38
C ASN A 62 -9.38 17.53 0.63
N GLU A 63 -8.27 17.83 -0.04
CA GLU A 63 -7.48 16.87 -0.78
C GLU A 63 -6.86 15.83 0.16
N VAL A 64 -6.37 16.24 1.33
CA VAL A 64 -5.82 15.35 2.35
C VAL A 64 -6.94 14.58 3.05
N ASP A 65 -8.04 15.25 3.42
CA ASP A 65 -9.22 14.62 4.03
C ASP A 65 -9.81 13.55 3.08
N SER A 66 -9.89 13.81 1.76
CA SER A 66 -10.33 12.86 0.76
C SER A 66 -9.38 11.67 0.60
N ALA A 67 -8.04 11.92 0.65
CA ALA A 67 -7.04 10.87 0.61
C ALA A 67 -7.15 9.94 1.83
N LEU A 68 -7.28 10.50 3.02
CA LEU A 68 -7.50 9.73 4.26
C LEU A 68 -8.83 8.95 4.23
N GLY A 69 -9.88 9.55 3.69
CA GLY A 69 -11.17 8.87 3.46
C GLY A 69 -11.05 7.68 2.53
N SER A 70 -10.29 7.81 1.43
CA SER A 70 -10.02 6.69 0.51
C SER A 70 -9.26 5.56 1.21
N VAL A 71 -8.24 5.88 2.01
CA VAL A 71 -7.48 4.91 2.80
C VAL A 71 -8.37 4.20 3.82
N SER A 72 -9.27 4.93 4.47
CA SER A 72 -10.23 4.36 5.43
C SER A 72 -11.13 3.30 4.79
N GLN A 73 -11.58 3.51 3.56
CA GLN A 73 -12.48 2.61 2.83
C GLN A 73 -11.75 1.47 2.09
N ALA A 74 -10.43 1.51 2.02
CA ALA A 74 -9.66 0.49 1.33
C ALA A 74 -9.67 -0.85 2.08
N THR A 75 -9.56 -1.95 1.33
CA THR A 75 -9.28 -3.30 1.84
C THR A 75 -7.82 -3.67 1.64
N ILE A 76 -7.19 -3.13 0.58
CA ILE A 76 -5.79 -3.34 0.24
C ILE A 76 -5.09 -1.98 0.13
N ILE A 77 -3.98 -1.82 0.83
CA ILE A 77 -3.09 -0.66 0.74
C ILE A 77 -1.81 -1.05 0.01
N VAL A 78 -1.41 -0.29 -0.98
CA VAL A 78 -0.10 -0.45 -1.64
C VAL A 78 0.70 0.82 -1.40
N ALA A 79 1.70 0.78 -0.51
CA ALA A 79 2.54 1.94 -0.30
C ALA A 79 3.89 1.79 -0.99
N SER A 80 4.30 2.83 -1.70
CA SER A 80 5.56 2.86 -2.43
C SER A 80 6.41 4.05 -2.04
N THR A 81 7.73 3.85 -1.94
CA THR A 81 8.67 4.89 -1.51
C THR A 81 10.04 4.73 -2.17
N PRO A 82 10.73 5.82 -2.51
CA PRO A 82 12.17 5.78 -2.68
C PRO A 82 12.85 5.61 -1.32
N VAL A 83 14.03 4.98 -1.30
CA VAL A 83 14.86 4.94 -0.10
C VAL A 83 15.68 6.22 -0.02
N TYR A 84 15.44 6.99 1.03
CA TYR A 84 16.23 8.16 1.40
C TYR A 84 16.82 7.96 2.80
N ARG A 85 18.14 8.16 2.94
CA ARG A 85 18.83 8.00 4.23
C ARG A 85 18.52 6.67 4.92
N ALA A 86 18.62 5.56 4.14
CA ALA A 86 18.43 4.17 4.56
C ALA A 86 17.00 3.77 4.98
N THR A 87 16.01 4.64 4.80
CA THR A 87 14.62 4.33 5.13
C THR A 87 13.64 4.91 4.09
N TYR A 88 12.33 4.73 4.31
CA TYR A 88 11.29 5.33 3.48
C TYR A 88 11.33 6.87 3.54
N SER A 89 10.73 7.53 2.56
CA SER A 89 10.72 9.00 2.47
C SER A 89 9.97 9.66 3.63
N GLY A 90 10.41 10.85 4.03
CA GLY A 90 9.66 11.68 4.98
C GLY A 90 8.26 12.03 4.49
N LEU A 91 8.07 12.13 3.16
CA LEU A 91 6.75 12.38 2.57
C LEU A 91 5.75 11.24 2.86
N LEU A 92 6.19 9.98 2.79
CA LEU A 92 5.36 8.84 3.19
C LEU A 92 5.05 8.91 4.69
N LYS A 93 6.06 9.23 5.51
CA LYS A 93 5.90 9.27 6.98
C LYS A 93 4.88 10.31 7.42
N VAL A 94 4.94 11.54 6.91
CA VAL A 94 4.00 12.59 7.33
C VAL A 94 2.55 12.25 6.99
N PHE A 95 2.29 11.51 5.91
CA PHE A 95 0.95 11.05 5.58
C PHE A 95 0.48 9.94 6.54
N PHE A 96 1.36 8.99 6.87
CA PHE A 96 1.04 7.93 7.83
C PHE A 96 0.82 8.47 9.24
N ASP A 97 1.46 9.58 9.63
CA ASP A 97 1.26 10.25 10.91
C ASP A 97 -0.12 10.91 11.04
N LEU A 98 -0.84 11.10 9.94
CA LEU A 98 -2.22 11.59 9.95
C LEU A 98 -3.26 10.46 10.13
N LEU A 99 -2.85 9.20 10.00
CA LEU A 99 -3.76 8.07 10.21
C LEU A 99 -4.02 7.87 11.71
N PRO A 100 -5.24 7.48 12.11
CA PRO A 100 -5.50 7.08 13.49
C PRO A 100 -4.71 5.80 13.85
N LEU A 101 -4.58 5.51 15.14
CA LEU A 101 -3.77 4.40 15.67
C LEU A 101 -4.04 3.06 14.97
N ASP A 102 -5.31 2.73 14.76
CA ASP A 102 -5.74 1.49 14.09
C ASP A 102 -6.31 1.77 12.69
N GLY A 103 -5.81 2.82 12.02
CA GLY A 103 -6.36 3.31 10.75
C GLY A 103 -6.32 2.31 9.61
N LEU A 104 -5.47 1.29 9.70
CA LEU A 104 -5.37 0.20 8.73
C LEU A 104 -5.74 -1.17 9.33
N ALA A 105 -6.41 -1.22 10.50
CA ALA A 105 -6.89 -2.47 11.07
C ALA A 105 -7.82 -3.20 10.09
N GLY A 106 -7.64 -4.51 9.95
CA GLY A 106 -8.41 -5.34 9.01
C GLY A 106 -8.06 -5.15 7.53
N LYS A 107 -7.00 -4.41 7.22
CA LYS A 107 -6.53 -4.17 5.84
C LYS A 107 -5.22 -4.90 5.56
N THR A 108 -5.05 -5.31 4.31
CA THR A 108 -3.78 -5.88 3.83
C THR A 108 -2.90 -4.80 3.22
N ALA A 109 -1.58 -4.86 3.49
CA ALA A 109 -0.62 -3.89 2.96
C ALA A 109 0.48 -4.55 2.14
N ILE A 110 0.79 -3.97 0.96
CA ILE A 110 1.93 -4.31 0.11
C ILE A 110 3.00 -3.24 0.28
N ALA A 111 4.21 -3.67 0.65
CA ALA A 111 5.38 -2.81 0.80
C ALA A 111 6.20 -2.76 -0.51
N ILE A 112 6.36 -1.56 -1.09
CA ILE A 112 7.19 -1.33 -2.28
C ILE A 112 8.24 -0.28 -1.96
N ALA A 113 9.51 -0.59 -2.23
CA ALA A 113 10.58 0.40 -2.13
C ALA A 113 11.56 0.31 -3.31
N THR A 114 12.21 1.43 -3.64
CA THR A 114 13.29 1.47 -4.64
C THR A 114 14.48 2.26 -4.10
N GLY A 115 15.69 1.80 -4.41
CA GLY A 115 16.91 2.48 -3.99
C GLY A 115 18.10 2.13 -4.90
N GLY A 116 19.17 2.91 -4.79
CA GLY A 116 20.36 2.74 -5.64
C GLY A 116 21.17 1.49 -5.36
N SER A 117 21.00 0.82 -4.23
CA SER A 117 21.80 -0.32 -3.80
C SER A 117 20.95 -1.40 -3.12
N SER A 118 21.31 -2.66 -3.32
CA SER A 118 20.73 -3.81 -2.61
C SER A 118 20.99 -3.77 -1.09
N ALA A 119 22.00 -3.03 -0.63
CA ALA A 119 22.26 -2.84 0.81
C ALA A 119 21.08 -2.18 1.55
N HIS A 120 20.19 -1.50 0.83
CA HIS A 120 19.03 -0.84 1.43
C HIS A 120 17.73 -1.67 1.36
N GLN A 121 17.77 -2.90 0.88
CA GLN A 121 16.56 -3.74 0.77
C GLN A 121 15.87 -4.01 2.11
N LEU A 122 16.62 -3.96 3.22
CA LEU A 122 16.09 -4.10 4.58
C LEU A 122 15.10 -3.01 4.97
N VAL A 123 14.94 -1.93 4.17
CA VAL A 123 13.88 -0.93 4.36
C VAL A 123 12.48 -1.55 4.37
N ILE A 124 12.29 -2.65 3.65
CA ILE A 124 11.03 -3.40 3.67
C ILE A 124 10.75 -3.89 5.08
N ASP A 125 11.69 -4.63 5.67
CA ASP A 125 11.47 -5.33 6.95
C ASP A 125 11.70 -4.45 8.18
N HIS A 126 12.65 -3.49 8.10
CA HIS A 126 13.01 -2.62 9.22
C HIS A 126 12.35 -1.23 9.17
N GLY A 127 11.71 -0.88 8.05
CA GLY A 127 11.02 0.39 7.87
C GLY A 127 9.52 0.24 7.59
N LEU A 128 9.16 -0.31 6.43
CA LEU A 128 7.77 -0.33 5.99
C LEU A 128 6.89 -1.30 6.79
N ARG A 129 7.37 -2.51 7.12
CA ARG A 129 6.59 -3.45 7.96
C ARG A 129 6.28 -2.89 9.35
N PRO A 130 7.24 -2.34 10.10
CA PRO A 130 6.93 -1.66 11.36
C PRO A 130 5.98 -0.47 11.20
N LEU A 131 6.11 0.31 10.12
CA LEU A 131 5.19 1.42 9.83
C LEU A 131 3.76 0.92 9.64
N PHE A 132 3.55 -0.15 8.86
CA PHE A 132 2.24 -0.73 8.65
C PHE A 132 1.68 -1.36 9.94
N ALA A 133 2.52 -2.07 10.69
CA ALA A 133 2.13 -2.68 11.96
C ALA A 133 1.68 -1.61 12.99
N SER A 134 2.31 -0.43 13.00
CA SER A 134 1.97 0.67 13.91
C SER A 134 0.57 1.24 13.70
N VAL A 135 -0.04 1.01 12.55
CA VAL A 135 -1.40 1.43 12.21
C VAL A 135 -2.36 0.23 11.98
N GLY A 136 -1.94 -0.98 12.38
CA GLY A 136 -2.78 -2.18 12.44
C GLY A 136 -2.90 -2.98 11.13
N ALA A 137 -2.11 -2.70 10.09
CA ALA A 137 -2.20 -3.43 8.83
C ALA A 137 -1.54 -4.81 8.87
N VAL A 138 -2.12 -5.78 8.16
CA VAL A 138 -1.49 -7.09 7.87
C VAL A 138 -0.65 -6.96 6.59
N THR A 139 0.66 -7.14 6.72
CA THR A 139 1.57 -6.98 5.57
C THR A 139 1.77 -8.29 4.81
N THR A 140 1.78 -8.24 3.48
CA THR A 140 2.13 -9.41 2.65
C THR A 140 3.50 -9.97 3.01
N PRO A 141 3.70 -11.31 2.99
CA PRO A 141 5.03 -11.91 3.16
C PRO A 141 6.04 -11.38 2.15
N THR A 142 5.63 -11.25 0.88
CA THR A 142 6.49 -10.72 -0.18
C THR A 142 6.52 -9.19 -0.16
N GLY A 143 7.65 -8.62 0.23
CA GLY A 143 7.95 -7.21 -0.02
C GLY A 143 8.64 -7.01 -1.36
N VAL A 144 8.46 -5.85 -2.00
CA VAL A 144 9.00 -5.54 -3.32
C VAL A 144 10.07 -4.47 -3.20
N TYR A 145 11.32 -4.86 -3.52
CA TYR A 145 12.44 -3.92 -3.55
C TYR A 145 13.11 -3.93 -4.92
N GLY A 146 13.21 -2.77 -5.55
CA GLY A 146 13.89 -2.58 -6.82
C GLY A 146 15.14 -1.71 -6.69
N THR A 147 16.30 -2.22 -7.14
CA THR A 147 17.51 -1.41 -7.33
C THR A 147 17.44 -0.65 -8.65
N ASP A 148 18.34 0.32 -8.84
CA ASP A 148 18.46 1.03 -10.11
C ASP A 148 18.71 0.08 -11.28
N SER A 149 19.53 -0.97 -11.07
CA SER A 149 19.83 -2.00 -12.05
C SER A 149 18.67 -2.95 -12.36
N ALA A 150 17.59 -2.92 -11.59
CA ALA A 150 16.37 -3.70 -11.87
C ALA A 150 15.42 -3.00 -12.86
N PHE A 151 15.86 -1.86 -13.44
CA PHE A 151 15.11 -1.10 -14.43
C PHE A 151 15.97 -0.80 -15.66
N GLU A 152 15.38 -0.94 -16.83
CA GLU A 152 15.95 -0.51 -18.11
C GLU A 152 15.05 0.57 -18.70
N ASN A 153 15.58 1.78 -18.93
CA ASN A 153 14.81 2.94 -19.43
C ASN A 153 13.53 3.24 -18.64
N GLY A 154 13.54 3.00 -17.31
CA GLY A 154 12.40 3.18 -16.42
C GLY A 154 11.40 2.01 -16.41
N VAL A 155 11.64 0.97 -17.22
CA VAL A 155 10.83 -0.26 -17.25
C VAL A 155 11.43 -1.29 -16.28
N PRO A 156 10.65 -1.84 -15.34
CA PRO A 156 11.14 -2.86 -14.42
C PRO A 156 11.40 -4.19 -15.15
N HIS A 157 12.47 -4.89 -14.77
CA HIS A 157 12.81 -6.22 -15.30
C HIS A 157 11.74 -7.26 -14.92
N ALA A 158 11.64 -8.33 -15.72
CA ALA A 158 10.65 -9.39 -15.54
C ALA A 158 10.68 -10.04 -14.14
N SER A 159 11.86 -10.20 -13.54
CA SER A 159 12.02 -10.76 -12.19
C SER A 159 11.38 -9.85 -11.11
N LEU A 160 11.50 -8.53 -11.27
CA LEU A 160 10.87 -7.57 -10.34
C LEU A 160 9.36 -7.53 -10.53
N ILE A 161 8.89 -7.67 -11.77
CA ILE A 161 7.46 -7.78 -12.08
C ILE A 161 6.89 -9.06 -11.46
N ALA A 162 7.53 -10.21 -11.64
CA ALA A 162 7.08 -11.48 -11.05
C ALA A 162 6.98 -11.40 -9.52
N ARG A 163 7.94 -10.74 -8.87
CA ARG A 163 7.90 -10.50 -7.41
C ARG A 163 6.71 -9.60 -7.01
N LEU A 164 6.42 -8.57 -7.81
CA LEU A 164 5.27 -7.69 -7.60
C LEU A 164 3.95 -8.46 -7.75
N ASP A 165 3.84 -9.29 -8.79
CA ASP A 165 2.65 -10.10 -9.05
C ASP A 165 2.40 -11.13 -7.93
N ALA A 166 3.47 -11.69 -7.34
CA ALA A 166 3.39 -12.55 -6.16
C ALA A 166 2.84 -11.77 -4.95
N ALA A 167 3.35 -10.56 -4.67
CA ALA A 167 2.86 -9.73 -3.58
C ALA A 167 1.37 -9.34 -3.77
N VAL A 168 0.94 -9.07 -5.00
CA VAL A 168 -0.45 -8.79 -5.35
C VAL A 168 -1.33 -10.02 -5.08
N ALA A 169 -0.92 -11.22 -5.49
CA ALA A 169 -1.67 -12.45 -5.26
C ALA A 169 -1.80 -12.75 -3.75
N GLU A 170 -0.72 -12.58 -2.99
CA GLU A 170 -0.74 -12.71 -1.53
C GLU A 170 -1.71 -11.72 -0.88
N ALA A 171 -1.74 -10.46 -1.34
CA ALA A 171 -2.62 -9.42 -0.79
C ALA A 171 -4.10 -9.78 -0.97
N ILE A 172 -4.48 -10.28 -2.13
CA ILE A 172 -5.85 -10.72 -2.40
C ILE A 172 -6.21 -11.87 -1.47
N THR A 173 -5.39 -12.92 -1.40
CA THR A 173 -5.64 -14.09 -0.55
C THR A 173 -5.75 -13.69 0.93
N LEU A 174 -4.88 -12.81 1.42
CA LEU A 174 -4.94 -12.33 2.80
C LEU A 174 -6.21 -11.51 3.05
N SER A 175 -6.56 -10.62 2.13
CA SER A 175 -7.75 -9.79 2.24
C SER A 175 -9.04 -10.63 2.26
N GLU A 176 -9.14 -11.66 1.42
CA GLU A 176 -10.26 -12.62 1.44
C GLU A 176 -10.40 -13.30 2.80
N ARG A 177 -9.30 -13.78 3.37
CA ARG A 177 -9.31 -14.46 4.67
C ARG A 177 -9.70 -13.54 5.82
N ILE A 178 -9.21 -12.29 5.80
CA ILE A 178 -9.55 -11.29 6.83
C ILE A 178 -11.07 -11.01 6.80
N HIS A 179 -11.65 -10.79 5.62
CA HIS A 179 -13.09 -10.51 5.49
C HIS A 179 -13.95 -11.72 5.84
N ALA A 180 -13.58 -12.92 5.43
CA ALA A 180 -14.31 -14.15 5.79
C ALA A 180 -14.33 -14.39 7.31
N SER A 181 -13.25 -14.06 8.03
CA SER A 181 -13.21 -14.18 9.48
C SER A 181 -14.08 -13.15 10.21
N THR A 182 -14.25 -11.96 9.64
CA THR A 182 -15.08 -10.89 10.21
C THR A 182 -16.57 -11.24 10.09
N ASP A 183 -17.00 -11.80 8.96
CA ASP A 183 -18.40 -12.20 8.73
C ASP A 183 -18.82 -13.37 9.64
N SER A 184 -17.93 -14.33 9.90
CA SER A 184 -18.21 -15.46 10.79
C SER A 184 -18.34 -15.03 12.27
N SER A 185 -17.66 -13.97 12.69
CA SER A 185 -17.70 -13.47 14.07
C SER A 185 -18.98 -12.67 14.38
N SER A 186 -19.62 -12.08 13.37
CA SER A 186 -20.86 -11.31 13.53
C SER A 186 -22.11 -12.19 13.65
N THR A 187 -22.06 -13.46 13.25
CA THR A 187 -23.21 -14.37 13.30
C THR A 187 -23.38 -15.07 14.67
N THR A 188 -22.38 -15.04 15.55
CA THR A 188 -22.43 -15.79 16.82
C THR A 188 -22.99 -15.01 18.02
N PHE A 189 -23.39 -13.75 17.87
CA PHE A 189 -23.88 -12.89 18.97
C PHE A 189 -25.40 -12.63 18.99
N VAL A 190 -26.22 -13.43 18.30
CA VAL A 190 -27.70 -13.25 18.24
C VAL A 190 -28.47 -14.42 18.84
N GLU A 191 -27.92 -15.20 19.79
CA GLU A 191 -28.69 -16.17 20.59
C GLU A 191 -28.13 -16.25 22.02
N SER A 192 -28.62 -15.37 22.88
CA SER A 192 -28.71 -15.62 24.34
C SER A 192 -29.66 -14.61 24.98
#